data_e7cb660bc28988582e88321e21ac8aef
#
_entry.id   e7cb660bc28988582e88321e21ac8aef
#
_cell.length_a   1.000
_cell.length_b   1.000
_cell.length_c   1.000
_cell.angle_alpha   90.00
_cell.angle_beta   90.00
_cell.angle_gamma   90.00
#
_symmetry.space_group_name_H-M   'P 1'
#
loop_
_entity.id
_entity.type
_entity.pdbx_description
1 polymer ?
#
loop_
_entity_poly.entity_id
_entity_poly.type
_entity_poly.pdbx_seq_one_letter_code
_entity_poly.pdbx_strand_id
1 'polypeptide(L)'
;MNTKQVSQAELEALFGVKYFQAGEAVQVSANEQDMYYFEAYHGPSQVVVERGDCAFTVDEEKQIASVLRGPVEFTSPHFTCVVRGYMPPNKWASLDSGMILPYVNGCATRQVFPPERPGDPTMQLLTIPPYSSEQAHHIHSTVRVVHVLKGRGFSIVGMNDMSIRQELVPGMMVVLEKMCPHHFETEGDALVVMPVHVWSAPPNGIENNHPMFNGTFLMNQGA
;
A
#
# COMPACT_ATOMS: atom_id res chain seq x y z
N MET A 1 29.58 -2.81 27.25
CA MET A 1 28.56 -3.76 26.74
C MET A 1 28.49 -3.54 25.24
N ASN A 2 28.84 -4.56 24.43
CA ASN A 2 28.67 -4.48 22.98
C ASN A 2 27.16 -4.54 22.68
N THR A 3 26.55 -3.43 22.44
CA THR A 3 25.20 -3.40 21.84
C THR A 3 25.31 -3.97 20.44
N LYS A 4 24.85 -5.18 20.25
CA LYS A 4 24.76 -5.80 18.91
C LYS A 4 23.88 -4.89 18.06
N GLN A 5 24.45 -4.30 17.03
CA GLN A 5 23.70 -3.45 16.10
C GLN A 5 22.74 -4.38 15.36
N VAL A 6 21.44 -4.11 15.46
CA VAL A 6 20.40 -4.86 14.78
C VAL A 6 20.49 -4.55 13.28
N SER A 7 20.50 -5.58 12.44
CA SER A 7 20.57 -5.41 10.99
C SER A 7 19.22 -4.94 10.41
N GLN A 8 19.23 -4.34 9.23
CA GLN A 8 18.01 -3.93 8.53
C GLN A 8 17.06 -5.12 8.32
N ALA A 9 17.56 -6.28 7.90
CA ALA A 9 16.75 -7.48 7.69
C ALA A 9 16.07 -7.98 8.99
N GLU A 10 16.75 -7.86 10.15
CA GLU A 10 16.16 -8.19 11.44
C GLU A 10 15.06 -7.20 11.81
N LEU A 11 15.22 -5.92 11.48
CA LEU A 11 14.17 -4.89 11.69
C LEU A 11 12.99 -5.08 10.74
N GLU A 12 13.23 -5.39 9.47
CA GLU A 12 12.18 -5.70 8.49
C GLU A 12 11.31 -6.88 8.96
N ALA A 13 11.96 -7.95 9.44
CA ALA A 13 11.24 -9.09 10.01
C ALA A 13 10.51 -8.74 11.31
N LEU A 14 11.11 -7.92 12.18
CA LEU A 14 10.52 -7.52 13.46
C LEU A 14 9.25 -6.68 13.27
N PHE A 15 9.28 -5.72 12.34
CA PHE A 15 8.19 -4.78 12.13
C PHE A 15 7.22 -5.19 11.02
N GLY A 16 7.52 -6.27 10.28
CA GLY A 16 6.65 -6.79 9.24
C GLY A 16 6.61 -5.89 8.00
N VAL A 17 7.76 -5.49 7.49
CA VAL A 17 7.88 -4.78 6.22
C VAL A 17 8.75 -5.57 5.24
N LYS A 18 8.43 -5.48 3.94
CA LYS A 18 9.23 -6.03 2.84
C LYS A 18 9.35 -5.00 1.74
N TYR A 19 10.57 -4.79 1.24
CA TYR A 19 10.88 -3.87 0.15
C TYR A 19 11.36 -4.65 -1.07
N PHE A 20 10.81 -4.31 -2.24
CA PHE A 20 11.16 -4.90 -3.53
C PHE A 20 11.61 -3.80 -4.48
N GLN A 21 12.77 -3.97 -5.09
CA GLN A 21 13.40 -2.96 -5.91
C GLN A 21 12.74 -2.83 -7.28
N ALA A 22 12.84 -1.65 -7.88
CA ALA A 22 12.33 -1.42 -9.24
C ALA A 22 12.98 -2.40 -10.24
N GLY A 23 12.13 -2.96 -11.13
CA GLY A 23 12.58 -3.93 -12.14
C GLY A 23 12.78 -5.36 -11.64
N GLU A 24 12.64 -5.60 -10.37
CA GLU A 24 12.64 -6.96 -9.81
C GLU A 24 11.30 -7.65 -10.07
N ALA A 25 11.31 -8.80 -10.73
CA ALA A 25 10.10 -9.59 -10.93
C ALA A 25 9.89 -10.52 -9.74
N VAL A 26 8.91 -10.22 -8.91
CA VAL A 26 8.65 -10.92 -7.65
C VAL A 26 7.18 -11.21 -7.47
N GLN A 27 6.89 -12.40 -6.93
CA GLN A 27 5.60 -12.77 -6.37
C GLN A 27 5.73 -12.88 -4.85
N VAL A 28 4.82 -12.23 -4.13
CA VAL A 28 4.76 -12.27 -2.66
C VAL A 28 3.35 -12.68 -2.26
N SER A 29 3.24 -13.69 -1.42
CA SER A 29 1.94 -14.17 -0.92
C SER A 29 1.83 -13.97 0.58
N ALA A 30 0.61 -13.74 1.05
CA ALA A 30 0.27 -13.86 2.45
C ALA A 30 0.38 -15.32 2.89
N ASN A 31 0.46 -15.55 4.20
CA ASN A 31 0.31 -16.88 4.74
C ASN A 31 -1.12 -17.39 4.44
N GLU A 32 -1.25 -18.62 3.96
CA GLU A 32 -2.56 -19.24 3.63
C GLU A 32 -3.52 -19.32 4.83
N GLN A 33 -2.98 -19.29 6.04
CA GLN A 33 -3.74 -19.27 7.29
C GLN A 33 -4.26 -17.88 7.66
N ASP A 34 -3.77 -16.82 7.00
CA ASP A 34 -4.25 -15.47 7.23
C ASP A 34 -5.68 -15.32 6.71
N MET A 35 -6.53 -14.65 7.51
CA MET A 35 -7.91 -14.36 7.15
C MET A 35 -8.00 -13.51 5.87
N TYR A 36 -7.00 -12.71 5.60
CA TYR A 36 -6.91 -11.81 4.47
C TYR A 36 -5.76 -12.23 3.57
N TYR A 37 -6.05 -13.18 2.72
CA TYR A 37 -5.07 -13.67 1.75
C TYR A 37 -4.92 -12.70 0.60
N PHE A 38 -3.68 -12.47 0.21
CA PHE A 38 -3.33 -11.72 -1.00
C PHE A 38 -2.12 -12.37 -1.68
N GLU A 39 -2.00 -12.09 -2.97
CA GLU A 39 -0.79 -12.31 -3.75
C GLU A 39 -0.43 -11.01 -4.45
N ALA A 40 0.79 -10.53 -4.27
CA ALA A 40 1.29 -9.33 -4.94
C ALA A 40 2.36 -9.72 -5.96
N TYR A 41 2.22 -9.18 -7.15
CA TYR A 41 3.13 -9.36 -8.28
C TYR A 41 3.74 -8.01 -8.61
N HIS A 42 5.06 -7.99 -8.65
CA HIS A 42 5.86 -6.84 -8.98
C HIS A 42 6.67 -7.12 -10.25
N GLY A 43 6.69 -6.16 -11.18
CA GLY A 43 7.26 -6.34 -12.51
C GLY A 43 6.41 -7.22 -13.43
N PRO A 44 6.87 -7.45 -14.67
CA PRO A 44 6.15 -8.27 -15.64
C PRO A 44 5.96 -9.69 -15.14
N SER A 45 4.71 -10.13 -15.00
CA SER A 45 4.37 -11.42 -14.40
C SER A 45 3.11 -12.02 -15.03
N GLN A 46 3.07 -13.34 -15.18
CA GLN A 46 1.83 -14.03 -15.47
C GLN A 46 0.99 -14.14 -14.20
N VAL A 47 -0.25 -13.67 -14.26
CA VAL A 47 -1.16 -13.62 -13.12
C VAL A 47 -2.40 -14.43 -13.44
N VAL A 48 -2.72 -15.35 -12.55
CA VAL A 48 -3.97 -16.13 -12.59
C VAL A 48 -4.84 -15.64 -11.43
N VAL A 49 -6.04 -15.18 -11.75
CA VAL A 49 -7.06 -14.78 -10.76
C VAL A 49 -8.12 -15.86 -10.75
N GLU A 50 -8.22 -16.58 -9.66
CA GLU A 50 -9.13 -17.69 -9.51
C GLU A 50 -10.60 -17.24 -9.41
N ARG A 51 -11.51 -18.19 -9.60
CA ARG A 51 -12.93 -17.94 -9.35
C ARG A 51 -13.15 -17.59 -7.87
N GLY A 52 -13.72 -16.43 -7.63
CA GLY A 52 -13.99 -15.94 -6.28
C GLY A 52 -13.03 -14.84 -5.82
N ASP A 53 -12.01 -14.54 -6.61
CA ASP A 53 -11.00 -13.54 -6.32
C ASP A 53 -11.06 -12.36 -7.30
N CYS A 54 -10.32 -11.31 -6.99
CA CYS A 54 -10.08 -10.20 -7.91
C CYS A 54 -8.63 -9.73 -7.88
N ALA A 55 -8.21 -9.07 -8.95
CA ALA A 55 -6.92 -8.40 -9.04
C ALA A 55 -7.08 -6.88 -9.15
N PHE A 56 -6.33 -6.15 -8.34
CA PHE A 56 -6.05 -4.73 -8.54
C PHE A 56 -4.74 -4.63 -9.32
N THR A 57 -4.74 -4.02 -10.49
CA THR A 57 -3.56 -3.93 -11.35
C THR A 57 -3.32 -2.51 -11.85
N VAL A 58 -2.05 -2.18 -12.10
CA VAL A 58 -1.59 -0.89 -12.61
C VAL A 58 -0.78 -1.11 -13.88
N ASP A 59 -1.18 -0.41 -14.92
CA ASP A 59 -0.45 -0.27 -16.17
C ASP A 59 0.03 1.19 -16.27
N GLU A 60 1.32 1.39 -15.96
CA GLU A 60 1.91 2.73 -15.92
C GLU A 60 2.07 3.33 -17.33
N GLU A 61 2.29 2.49 -18.34
CA GLU A 61 2.44 2.96 -19.72
C GLU A 61 1.13 3.54 -20.24
N LYS A 62 0.02 2.87 -19.95
CA LYS A 62 -1.32 3.33 -20.31
C LYS A 62 -1.94 4.31 -19.34
N GLN A 63 -1.30 4.54 -18.20
CA GLN A 63 -1.82 5.35 -17.09
C GLN A 63 -3.23 4.90 -16.65
N ILE A 64 -3.38 3.58 -16.48
CA ILE A 64 -4.66 2.95 -16.12
C ILE A 64 -4.47 2.04 -14.90
N ALA A 65 -5.39 2.14 -13.95
CA ALA A 65 -5.62 1.11 -12.94
C ALA A 65 -6.87 0.30 -13.30
N SER A 66 -6.88 -0.99 -12.96
CA SER A 66 -8.02 -1.86 -13.21
C SER A 66 -8.31 -2.78 -12.02
N VAL A 67 -9.57 -3.16 -11.88
CA VAL A 67 -10.02 -4.28 -11.05
C VAL A 67 -10.55 -5.35 -11.98
N LEU A 68 -9.96 -6.54 -11.92
CA LEU A 68 -10.31 -7.69 -12.75
C LEU A 68 -10.85 -8.80 -11.86
N ARG A 69 -12.09 -9.17 -12.10
CA ARG A 69 -12.74 -10.29 -11.39
C ARG A 69 -12.34 -11.61 -12.03
N GLY A 70 -12.00 -12.60 -11.22
CA GLY A 70 -11.74 -13.97 -11.67
C GLY A 70 -13.00 -14.73 -12.12
N PRO A 71 -12.85 -15.81 -12.94
CA PRO A 71 -11.56 -16.32 -13.38
C PRO A 71 -11.00 -15.54 -14.58
N VAL A 72 -9.74 -15.15 -14.52
CA VAL A 72 -9.03 -14.51 -15.62
C VAL A 72 -7.53 -14.76 -15.51
N GLU A 73 -6.86 -14.85 -16.64
CA GLU A 73 -5.41 -14.93 -16.75
C GLU A 73 -4.90 -13.79 -17.63
N PHE A 74 -3.85 -13.11 -17.21
CA PHE A 74 -3.27 -11.99 -17.94
C PHE A 74 -1.80 -11.76 -17.56
N THR A 75 -1.10 -10.98 -18.38
CA THR A 75 0.24 -10.51 -18.05
C THR A 75 0.14 -9.17 -17.34
N SER A 76 0.55 -9.12 -16.08
CA SER A 76 0.75 -7.86 -15.34
C SER A 76 1.97 -7.14 -15.89
N PRO A 77 1.87 -5.88 -16.33
CA PRO A 77 3.04 -5.16 -16.84
C PRO A 77 3.94 -4.61 -15.72
N HIS A 78 3.37 -4.12 -14.62
CA HIS A 78 4.10 -3.41 -13.57
C HIS A 78 3.77 -3.89 -12.18
N PHE A 79 2.49 -3.81 -11.80
CA PHE A 79 2.03 -4.13 -10.45
C PHE A 79 0.65 -4.77 -10.48
N THR A 80 0.48 -5.82 -9.70
CA THR A 80 -0.82 -6.45 -9.45
C THR A 80 -0.91 -6.97 -8.03
N CYS A 81 -2.05 -6.76 -7.39
CA CYS A 81 -2.40 -7.36 -6.11
C CYS A 81 -3.70 -8.14 -6.26
N VAL A 82 -3.61 -9.46 -6.16
CA VAL A 82 -4.78 -10.37 -6.12
C VAL A 82 -5.27 -10.46 -4.70
N VAL A 83 -6.58 -10.33 -4.50
CA VAL A 83 -7.23 -10.44 -3.19
C VAL A 83 -8.29 -11.53 -3.25
N ARG A 84 -8.18 -12.51 -2.34
CA ARG A 84 -9.10 -13.63 -2.23
C ARG A 84 -10.44 -13.20 -1.63
N GLY A 85 -11.53 -13.79 -2.15
CA GLY A 85 -12.86 -13.66 -1.56
C GLY A 85 -13.57 -12.34 -1.87
N TYR A 86 -13.01 -11.50 -2.71
CA TYR A 86 -13.61 -10.24 -3.15
C TYR A 86 -13.94 -10.32 -4.65
N MET A 87 -15.19 -10.12 -5.00
CA MET A 87 -15.71 -10.30 -6.36
C MET A 87 -16.48 -9.07 -6.88
N PRO A 88 -15.83 -7.91 -6.99
CA PRO A 88 -16.46 -6.73 -7.57
C PRO A 88 -16.67 -6.92 -9.08
N PRO A 89 -17.50 -6.12 -9.75
CA PRO A 89 -17.50 -6.05 -11.20
C PRO A 89 -16.13 -5.55 -11.71
N ASN A 90 -15.77 -5.91 -12.94
CA ASN A 90 -14.59 -5.34 -13.59
C ASN A 90 -14.73 -3.83 -13.68
N LYS A 91 -13.65 -3.11 -13.31
CA LYS A 91 -13.58 -1.65 -13.32
C LYS A 91 -12.24 -1.21 -13.87
N TRP A 92 -12.20 0.00 -14.38
CA TRP A 92 -10.96 0.66 -14.77
C TRP A 92 -11.06 2.17 -14.47
N ALA A 93 -9.94 2.79 -14.23
CA ALA A 93 -9.81 4.22 -13.96
C ALA A 93 -8.52 4.76 -14.57
N SER A 94 -8.57 5.95 -15.15
CA SER A 94 -7.34 6.67 -15.52
C SER A 94 -6.60 7.13 -14.28
N LEU A 95 -5.28 7.07 -14.29
CA LEU A 95 -4.43 7.59 -13.22
C LEU A 95 -4.29 9.12 -13.28
N ASP A 96 -4.46 9.70 -14.46
CA ASP A 96 -4.28 11.15 -14.68
C ASP A 96 -5.54 11.98 -14.40
N SER A 97 -6.69 11.35 -14.19
CA SER A 97 -7.97 12.03 -14.02
C SER A 97 -8.71 11.54 -12.78
N GLY A 98 -9.53 12.41 -12.23
CA GLY A 98 -10.41 12.11 -11.10
C GLY A 98 -10.31 13.14 -9.97
N MET A 99 -11.25 13.07 -9.05
CA MET A 99 -11.31 13.98 -7.91
C MET A 99 -10.20 13.65 -6.91
N ILE A 100 -9.45 14.65 -6.52
CA ILE A 100 -8.42 14.58 -5.49
C ILE A 100 -8.97 15.24 -4.23
N LEU A 101 -8.89 14.55 -3.11
CA LEU A 101 -9.32 15.06 -1.82
C LEU A 101 -8.11 15.54 -1.01
N PRO A 102 -8.18 16.72 -0.40
CA PRO A 102 -7.17 17.15 0.56
C PRO A 102 -7.01 16.14 1.69
N TYR A 103 -5.78 15.94 2.12
CA TYR A 103 -5.42 15.08 3.22
C TYR A 103 -4.49 15.84 4.20
N VAL A 104 -4.03 15.20 5.27
CA VAL A 104 -3.18 15.84 6.29
C VAL A 104 -1.84 16.30 5.70
N ASN A 105 -1.25 17.32 6.31
CA ASN A 105 0.07 17.88 5.94
C ASN A 105 0.22 18.32 4.49
N GLY A 106 -0.87 18.76 3.85
CA GLY A 106 -0.87 19.17 2.44
C GLY A 106 -0.84 18.00 1.46
N CYS A 107 -0.89 16.77 1.93
CA CYS A 107 -1.05 15.60 1.07
C CYS A 107 -2.41 15.63 0.36
N ALA A 108 -2.51 14.84 -0.68
CA ALA A 108 -3.75 14.66 -1.42
C ALA A 108 -3.99 13.17 -1.68
N THR A 109 -5.23 12.75 -1.61
CA THR A 109 -5.62 11.35 -1.84
C THR A 109 -6.76 11.26 -2.83
N ARG A 110 -6.80 10.16 -3.56
CA ARG A 110 -7.89 9.77 -4.44
C ARG A 110 -8.21 8.29 -4.23
N GLN A 111 -9.47 8.00 -3.97
CA GLN A 111 -9.97 6.64 -4.05
C GLN A 111 -10.11 6.25 -5.52
N VAL A 112 -9.15 5.47 -6.02
CA VAL A 112 -9.21 4.95 -7.40
C VAL A 112 -10.32 3.93 -7.51
N PHE A 113 -10.34 2.99 -6.56
CA PHE A 113 -11.44 2.03 -6.38
C PHE A 113 -11.87 2.05 -4.91
N PRO A 114 -12.90 2.84 -4.57
CA PRO A 114 -13.41 2.91 -3.21
C PRO A 114 -14.07 1.59 -2.79
N PRO A 115 -14.15 1.31 -1.48
CA PRO A 115 -14.89 0.16 -0.98
C PRO A 115 -16.39 0.36 -1.24
N GLU A 116 -17.09 -0.69 -1.64
CA GLU A 116 -18.56 -0.68 -1.77
C GLU A 116 -19.22 -0.98 -0.43
N ARG A 117 -18.55 -1.74 0.42
CA ARG A 117 -18.98 -2.10 1.78
C ARG A 117 -17.83 -1.89 2.76
N PRO A 118 -18.12 -1.63 4.05
CA PRO A 118 -17.09 -1.69 5.09
C PRO A 118 -16.34 -3.03 5.04
N GLY A 119 -15.02 -2.97 5.01
CA GLY A 119 -14.17 -4.15 4.91
C GLY A 119 -13.72 -4.53 3.50
N ASP A 120 -14.38 -4.07 2.46
CA ASP A 120 -13.94 -4.35 1.09
C ASP A 120 -12.53 -3.81 0.83
N PRO A 121 -11.71 -4.53 0.04
CA PRO A 121 -10.43 -4.03 -0.43
C PRO A 121 -10.57 -2.74 -1.22
N THR A 122 -9.54 -1.90 -1.16
CA THR A 122 -9.53 -0.60 -1.87
C THR A 122 -8.20 -0.36 -2.55
N MET A 123 -8.19 0.43 -3.60
CA MET A 123 -6.99 1.00 -4.19
C MET A 123 -7.08 2.52 -4.17
N GLN A 124 -6.03 3.14 -3.68
CA GLN A 124 -5.93 4.59 -3.55
C GLN A 124 -4.72 5.12 -4.32
N LEU A 125 -4.73 6.40 -4.59
CA LEU A 125 -3.57 7.16 -5.03
C LEU A 125 -3.33 8.23 -3.98
N LEU A 126 -2.14 8.22 -3.38
CA LEU A 126 -1.70 9.17 -2.37
C LEU A 126 -0.55 9.99 -2.93
N THR A 127 -0.67 11.31 -2.84
CA THR A 127 0.39 12.25 -3.20
C THR A 127 0.88 12.96 -1.95
N ILE A 128 2.16 12.90 -1.70
CA ILE A 128 2.85 13.55 -0.60
C ILE A 128 3.71 14.68 -1.19
N PRO A 129 3.45 15.96 -0.86
CA PRO A 129 4.21 17.07 -1.41
C PRO A 129 5.64 17.09 -0.84
N PRO A 130 6.57 17.87 -1.42
CA PRO A 130 7.90 18.05 -0.87
C PRO A 130 7.87 18.51 0.59
N TYR A 131 8.86 18.03 1.38
CA TYR A 131 9.06 18.39 2.80
C TYR A 131 7.84 18.11 3.68
N SER A 132 7.18 16.96 3.44
CA SER A 132 5.97 16.59 4.15
C SER A 132 5.97 15.11 4.55
N SER A 133 4.97 14.75 5.35
CA SER A 133 4.67 13.35 5.69
C SER A 133 3.18 13.08 5.49
N GLU A 134 2.83 11.85 5.13
CA GLU A 134 1.42 11.50 4.90
C GLU A 134 0.55 11.69 6.14
N GLN A 135 1.09 11.37 7.31
CA GLN A 135 0.49 11.60 8.63
C GLN A 135 1.52 11.33 9.75
N ALA A 136 1.11 11.41 11.01
CA ALA A 136 1.92 10.97 12.13
C ALA A 136 2.25 9.47 12.01
N HIS A 137 3.30 9.03 12.67
CA HIS A 137 3.67 7.61 12.73
C HIS A 137 2.52 6.77 13.30
N HIS A 138 2.14 5.70 12.61
CA HIS A 138 0.89 4.98 12.87
C HIS A 138 0.97 3.50 12.51
N ILE A 139 -0.09 2.78 12.82
CA ILE A 139 -0.27 1.36 12.46
C ILE A 139 -1.61 1.16 11.75
N HIS A 140 -1.70 0.09 10.98
CA HIS A 140 -2.96 -0.41 10.44
C HIS A 140 -3.24 -1.83 10.94
N SER A 141 -4.51 -2.17 11.10
CA SER A 141 -4.94 -3.54 11.42
C SER A 141 -4.85 -4.50 10.22
N THR A 142 -4.52 -3.99 9.03
CA THR A 142 -4.56 -4.72 7.76
C THR A 142 -3.29 -4.52 6.96
N VAL A 143 -3.02 -5.44 6.05
CA VAL A 143 -1.89 -5.35 5.12
C VAL A 143 -2.10 -4.21 4.12
N ARG A 144 -1.00 -3.53 3.79
CA ARG A 144 -0.91 -2.57 2.70
C ARG A 144 0.12 -3.06 1.69
N VAL A 145 -0.28 -3.20 0.44
CA VAL A 145 0.63 -3.45 -0.67
C VAL A 145 0.74 -2.15 -1.46
N VAL A 146 1.90 -1.53 -1.42
CA VAL A 146 2.12 -0.16 -1.89
C VAL A 146 3.02 -0.18 -3.11
N HIS A 147 2.55 0.32 -4.24
CA HIS A 147 3.34 0.55 -5.44
C HIS A 147 3.79 2.01 -5.51
N VAL A 148 5.07 2.25 -5.76
CA VAL A 148 5.63 3.60 -5.93
C VAL A 148 5.51 4.00 -7.39
N LEU A 149 4.62 4.96 -7.67
CA LEU A 149 4.29 5.36 -9.04
C LEU A 149 5.21 6.47 -9.57
N LYS A 150 5.45 7.52 -8.77
CA LYS A 150 6.23 8.70 -9.21
C LYS A 150 6.95 9.34 -8.02
N GLY A 151 8.05 10.05 -8.35
CA GLY A 151 8.75 10.90 -7.41
C GLY A 151 9.70 10.15 -6.50
N ARG A 152 10.06 10.76 -5.36
CA ARG A 152 11.04 10.23 -4.42
C ARG A 152 10.64 10.59 -2.99
N GLY A 153 10.84 9.66 -2.08
CA GLY A 153 10.59 9.86 -0.65
C GLY A 153 11.17 8.73 0.18
N PHE A 154 10.68 8.56 1.38
CA PHE A 154 11.17 7.56 2.32
C PHE A 154 10.01 6.85 3.01
N SER A 155 10.19 5.57 3.23
CA SER A 155 9.41 4.77 4.17
C SER A 155 10.15 4.76 5.50
N ILE A 156 9.48 5.20 6.54
CA ILE A 156 9.98 5.14 7.92
C ILE A 156 9.19 4.05 8.63
N VAL A 157 9.89 3.01 9.06
CA VAL A 157 9.29 1.86 9.75
C VAL A 157 10.01 1.61 11.06
N GLY A 158 9.27 1.32 12.11
CA GLY A 158 9.85 0.94 13.39
C GLY A 158 9.35 1.77 14.56
N MET A 159 9.97 1.60 15.72
CA MET A 159 9.60 2.29 16.96
C MET A 159 10.83 2.65 17.77
N ASN A 160 10.77 3.78 18.46
CA ASN A 160 11.83 4.27 19.33
C ASN A 160 13.17 4.39 18.57
N ASP A 161 14.25 3.87 19.15
CA ASP A 161 15.58 3.90 18.55
C ASP A 161 15.81 2.79 17.49
N MET A 162 14.80 1.96 17.23
CA MET A 162 14.84 0.89 16.22
C MET A 162 13.97 1.30 15.04
N SER A 163 14.58 1.88 14.02
CA SER A 163 13.85 2.31 12.82
C SER A 163 14.62 2.02 11.55
N ILE A 164 13.87 1.77 10.49
CA ILE A 164 14.34 1.68 9.11
C ILE A 164 13.94 2.98 8.43
N ARG A 165 14.87 3.59 7.69
CA ARG A 165 14.59 4.65 6.75
C ARG A 165 14.98 4.17 5.36
N GLN A 166 13.99 3.74 4.57
CA GLN A 166 14.20 3.20 3.23
C GLN A 166 13.78 4.22 2.19
N GLU A 167 14.68 4.57 1.28
CA GLU A 167 14.37 5.41 0.13
C GLU A 167 13.37 4.69 -0.79
N LEU A 168 12.39 5.43 -1.28
CA LEU A 168 11.37 4.99 -2.24
C LEU A 168 11.58 5.70 -3.57
N VAL A 169 11.66 4.92 -4.64
CA VAL A 169 11.78 5.40 -6.02
C VAL A 169 10.73 4.72 -6.91
N PRO A 170 10.37 5.31 -8.07
CA PRO A 170 9.37 4.75 -8.96
C PRO A 170 9.66 3.30 -9.33
N GLY A 171 8.61 2.49 -9.38
CA GLY A 171 8.69 1.07 -9.69
C GLY A 171 9.05 0.17 -8.50
N MET A 172 9.24 0.70 -7.31
CA MET A 172 9.37 -0.14 -6.09
C MET A 172 8.01 -0.61 -5.60
N MET A 173 8.02 -1.74 -4.89
CA MET A 173 6.87 -2.23 -4.12
C MET A 173 7.24 -2.37 -2.65
N VAL A 174 6.32 -1.98 -1.77
CA VAL A 174 6.44 -2.15 -0.32
C VAL A 174 5.24 -2.93 0.19
N VAL A 175 5.49 -3.97 0.98
CA VAL A 175 4.44 -4.69 1.71
C VAL A 175 4.58 -4.34 3.18
N LEU A 176 3.53 -3.74 3.73
CA LEU A 176 3.41 -3.41 5.16
C LEU A 176 2.42 -4.40 5.77
N GLU A 177 2.93 -5.27 6.63
CA GLU A 177 2.12 -6.26 7.34
C GLU A 177 1.19 -5.59 8.36
N LYS A 178 0.26 -6.36 8.90
CA LYS A 178 -0.62 -5.90 9.99
C LYS A 178 0.20 -5.35 11.15
N MET A 179 -0.22 -4.23 11.71
CA MET A 179 0.40 -3.58 12.86
C MET A 179 1.83 -3.07 12.64
N CYS A 180 2.32 -3.04 11.40
CA CYS A 180 3.60 -2.43 11.06
C CYS A 180 3.58 -0.93 11.40
N PRO A 181 4.43 -0.44 12.32
CA PRO A 181 4.50 0.99 12.65
C PRO A 181 5.25 1.73 11.53
N HIS A 182 4.58 2.66 10.86
CA HIS A 182 5.15 3.33 9.70
C HIS A 182 4.58 4.72 9.43
N HIS A 183 5.24 5.43 8.56
CA HIS A 183 4.74 6.54 7.75
C HIS A 183 5.63 6.73 6.53
N PHE A 184 5.14 7.49 5.55
CA PHE A 184 5.94 7.96 4.43
C PHE A 184 6.23 9.44 4.58
N GLU A 185 7.45 9.85 4.20
CA GLU A 185 7.87 11.23 4.22
C GLU A 185 8.64 11.61 2.95
N THR A 186 8.75 12.89 2.70
CA THR A 186 9.45 13.45 1.54
C THR A 186 10.44 14.52 1.98
N GLU A 187 11.47 14.69 1.17
CA GLU A 187 12.37 15.83 1.21
C GLU A 187 12.08 16.78 0.02
N GLY A 188 13.05 17.04 -0.85
CA GLY A 188 12.93 17.99 -1.95
C GLY A 188 11.92 17.64 -3.05
N ASP A 189 11.59 16.36 -3.21
CA ASP A 189 10.68 15.87 -4.25
C ASP A 189 9.32 15.47 -3.67
N ALA A 190 8.29 15.49 -4.50
CA ALA A 190 7.01 14.87 -4.14
C ALA A 190 7.09 13.35 -4.34
N LEU A 191 6.27 12.60 -3.61
CA LEU A 191 6.11 11.16 -3.75
C LEU A 191 4.66 10.83 -4.09
N VAL A 192 4.46 9.94 -5.06
CA VAL A 192 3.13 9.42 -5.41
C VAL A 192 3.15 7.91 -5.28
N VAL A 193 2.29 7.39 -4.43
CA VAL A 193 2.15 5.95 -4.18
C VAL A 193 0.72 5.47 -4.39
N MET A 194 0.59 4.18 -4.72
CA MET A 194 -0.69 3.50 -4.91
C MET A 194 -0.81 2.34 -3.92
N PRO A 195 -1.34 2.56 -2.73
CA PRO A 195 -1.64 1.49 -1.80
C PRO A 195 -2.89 0.71 -2.23
N VAL A 196 -2.77 -0.62 -2.20
CA VAL A 196 -3.90 -1.54 -2.11
C VAL A 196 -4.07 -1.91 -0.65
N HIS A 197 -5.22 -1.59 -0.11
CA HIS A 197 -5.64 -2.05 1.20
C HIS A 197 -6.33 -3.39 1.02
N VAL A 198 -5.67 -4.46 1.44
CA VAL A 198 -6.17 -5.83 1.24
C VAL A 198 -7.53 -6.04 1.89
N TRP A 199 -7.73 -5.37 3.02
CA TRP A 199 -8.99 -5.27 3.71
C TRP A 199 -9.07 -3.92 4.42
N SER A 200 -10.26 -3.30 4.45
CA SER A 200 -10.48 -2.07 5.21
C SER A 200 -11.32 -2.37 6.45
N ALA A 201 -10.80 -2.06 7.65
CA ALA A 201 -11.59 -2.18 8.85
C ALA A 201 -12.79 -1.23 8.77
N PRO A 202 -13.98 -1.64 9.25
CA PRO A 202 -15.10 -0.71 9.36
C PRO A 202 -14.70 0.44 10.29
N PRO A 203 -15.11 1.67 9.99
CA PRO A 203 -14.82 2.80 10.86
C PRO A 203 -15.48 2.58 12.23
N ASN A 204 -14.67 2.50 13.26
CA ASN A 204 -15.14 2.37 14.65
C ASN A 204 -15.58 3.68 15.26
N GLY A 205 -15.65 4.75 14.51
CA GLY A 205 -15.96 6.07 15.02
C GLY A 205 -16.58 6.99 13.99
N ILE A 206 -17.44 7.80 14.50
CA ILE A 206 -18.28 8.75 13.77
C ILE A 206 -17.45 9.97 13.28
N GLU A 207 -16.23 10.14 13.75
CA GLU A 207 -15.53 11.42 13.66
C GLU A 207 -14.60 11.59 12.45
N ASN A 208 -14.21 10.52 11.76
CA ASN A 208 -13.33 10.61 10.59
C ASN A 208 -13.83 9.71 9.45
N ASN A 209 -14.72 10.25 8.65
CA ASN A 209 -15.21 9.59 7.43
C ASN A 209 -14.16 9.58 6.28
N HIS A 210 -12.92 10.02 6.54
CA HIS A 210 -11.91 10.01 5.49
C HIS A 210 -11.47 8.56 5.24
N PRO A 211 -11.47 8.09 3.98
CA PRO A 211 -11.16 6.69 3.65
C PRO A 211 -9.79 6.22 4.14
N MET A 212 -8.84 7.12 4.28
CA MET A 212 -7.49 6.80 4.77
C MET A 212 -7.46 6.48 6.27
N PHE A 213 -8.45 6.91 7.04
CA PHE A 213 -8.52 6.64 8.47
C PHE A 213 -9.22 5.33 8.82
N ASN A 214 -9.83 4.66 7.84
CA ASN A 214 -10.45 3.36 8.06
C ASN A 214 -9.38 2.33 8.43
N GLY A 215 -9.42 1.86 9.68
CA GLY A 215 -8.45 0.91 10.21
C GLY A 215 -7.06 1.49 10.47
N THR A 216 -6.94 2.82 10.58
CA THR A 216 -5.72 3.52 10.98
C THR A 216 -5.77 3.89 12.45
N PHE A 217 -4.74 3.54 13.19
CA PHE A 217 -4.57 3.92 14.60
C PHE A 217 -3.34 4.81 14.71
N LEU A 218 -3.55 6.06 15.08
CA LEU A 218 -2.46 6.99 15.32
C LEU A 218 -1.72 6.60 16.60
N MET A 219 -0.42 6.49 16.51
CA MET A 219 0.42 6.27 17.67
C MET A 219 0.67 7.62 18.34
N ASN A 220 0.31 7.74 19.61
CA ASN A 220 0.64 8.93 20.38
C ASN A 220 2.18 9.05 20.44
N GLN A 221 2.72 10.03 19.78
CA GLN A 221 4.07 10.48 20.07
C GLN A 221 4.01 11.01 21.51
N GLY A 222 4.71 10.33 22.42
CA GLY A 222 4.71 10.68 23.83
C GLY A 222 4.98 12.17 24.02
N ALA A 223 4.15 12.78 24.83
CA ALA A 223 4.30 14.15 25.28
C ALA A 223 5.59 14.31 26.12
#